data_e664c229f4e02d0b8e81693e10a5fc7c
#
_entry.id   e664c229f4e02d0b8e81693e10a5fc7c
#
_cell.length_a   1.000
_cell.length_b   1.000
_cell.length_c   1.000
_cell.angle_alpha   90.00
_cell.angle_beta   90.00
_cell.angle_gamma   90.00
#
_symmetry.space_group_name_H-M   'P 1'
#
loop_
_entity.id
_entity.type
_entity.pdbx_description
1 polymer ?
#
loop_
_entity_poly.entity_id
_entity_poly.type
_entity_poly.pdbx_seq_one_letter_code
_entity_poly.pdbx_strand_id
1 'polypeptide(L)'
;AAGGKLNEYLHESERGVIRDWLLNQQYKEVHPYTGAAPGGWAWTDLPGGVPDADDTSGAVLALWHLDEDRGSSLNANMRARRAGFEWLRTVENRDKGIPTFCRGWGKLPFDRSTDDITAHAERAARIVVPPGGRRPLGDQTSFLLMRQSVQGHWQPLWFGNQHTADDVNLTYGTSRVLLALCAWGPRVMTTTSEDESRKRASSWLVAAQQRDGGWGGALDSPSSIEESALAVEALAAALSVAKPQAADGAIVRGVHWLVEHTARGTSFPPSPIGFYFAKLWYYEKLYPIIFTVAALERVAALMESDAPSEPHPEG
;
A
#
# COMPACT_ATOMS: atom_id res chain seq x y z
N ALA A 1 -2.74 -8.06 -1.74
CA ALA A 1 -3.37 -9.38 -1.67
C ALA A 1 -4.71 -9.28 -2.37
N ALA A 2 -5.02 -10.26 -3.17
CA ALA A 2 -6.25 -10.37 -3.97
C ALA A 2 -7.50 -10.29 -3.08
N GLY A 3 -7.80 -9.12 -2.56
CA GLY A 3 -9.02 -8.65 -1.91
C GLY A 3 -9.89 -9.65 -1.12
N GLY A 4 -9.31 -10.70 -0.57
CA GLY A 4 -10.05 -11.78 0.09
C GLY A 4 -10.28 -13.02 -0.76
N LYS A 5 -9.83 -13.05 -2.01
CA LYS A 5 -9.98 -14.18 -2.93
C LYS A 5 -8.79 -15.18 -2.89
N LEU A 6 -7.90 -15.10 -1.88
CA LEU A 6 -6.78 -16.04 -1.77
C LEU A 6 -7.22 -17.50 -1.76
N ASN A 7 -8.38 -17.79 -1.18
CA ASN A 7 -8.96 -19.13 -1.12
C ASN A 7 -9.37 -19.67 -2.49
N GLU A 8 -9.57 -18.81 -3.49
CA GLU A 8 -9.87 -19.20 -4.87
C GLU A 8 -8.62 -19.61 -5.64
N TYR A 9 -7.45 -19.06 -5.27
CA TYR A 9 -6.18 -19.23 -5.99
C TYR A 9 -5.19 -20.17 -5.30
N LEU A 10 -5.24 -20.29 -3.97
CA LEU A 10 -4.30 -21.09 -3.18
C LEU A 10 -5.05 -22.08 -2.29
N HIS A 11 -4.60 -23.33 -2.34
CA HIS A 11 -5.05 -24.34 -1.40
C HIS A 11 -4.65 -24.00 0.04
N GLU A 12 -5.36 -24.53 1.02
CA GLU A 12 -5.08 -24.30 2.44
C GLU A 12 -3.63 -24.70 2.79
N SER A 13 -3.13 -25.82 2.23
CA SER A 13 -1.76 -26.26 2.44
C SER A 13 -0.72 -25.23 1.95
N GLU A 14 -0.96 -24.59 0.80
CA GLU A 14 -0.06 -23.57 0.26
C GLU A 14 -0.10 -22.31 1.10
N ARG A 15 -1.29 -21.88 1.51
CA ARG A 15 -1.45 -20.75 2.45
C ARG A 15 -0.78 -21.04 3.79
N GLY A 16 -0.87 -22.28 4.26
CA GLY A 16 -0.18 -22.74 5.46
C GLY A 16 1.33 -22.60 5.35
N VAL A 17 1.92 -23.05 4.27
CA VAL A 17 3.37 -22.92 4.02
C VAL A 17 3.82 -21.46 4.01
N ILE A 18 3.11 -20.59 3.30
CA ILE A 18 3.43 -19.16 3.25
C ILE A 18 3.30 -18.51 4.64
N ARG A 19 2.23 -18.82 5.35
CA ARG A 19 1.99 -18.33 6.71
C ARG A 19 3.11 -18.73 7.66
N ASP A 20 3.46 -20.00 7.67
CA ASP A 20 4.46 -20.54 8.59
C ASP A 20 5.84 -19.98 8.27
N TRP A 21 6.17 -19.77 6.99
CA TRP A 21 7.38 -19.08 6.59
C TRP A 21 7.41 -17.64 7.15
N LEU A 22 6.35 -16.85 6.96
CA LEU A 22 6.26 -15.49 7.49
C LEU A 22 6.39 -15.46 9.02
N LEU A 23 5.73 -16.38 9.75
CA LEU A 23 5.83 -16.46 11.19
C LEU A 23 7.25 -16.79 11.68
N ASN A 24 7.99 -17.56 10.89
CA ASN A 24 9.38 -17.93 11.20
C ASN A 24 10.36 -16.79 10.90
N GLN A 25 10.06 -15.89 9.96
CA GLN A 25 10.89 -14.73 9.62
C GLN A 25 10.76 -13.57 10.62
N GLN A 26 9.74 -13.56 11.47
CA GLN A 26 9.59 -12.51 12.47
C GLN A 26 10.75 -12.53 13.47
N TYR A 27 11.39 -11.39 13.70
CA TYR A 27 12.42 -11.25 14.72
C TYR A 27 11.82 -11.43 16.12
N LYS A 28 12.35 -12.39 16.85
CA LYS A 28 11.91 -12.77 18.21
C LYS A 28 12.82 -12.22 19.30
N GLU A 29 13.99 -11.72 18.91
CA GLU A 29 15.03 -11.16 19.80
C GLU A 29 15.46 -9.80 19.28
N VAL A 30 16.17 -9.06 20.13
CA VAL A 30 16.78 -7.77 19.76
C VAL A 30 17.79 -8.01 18.64
N HIS A 31 17.70 -7.23 17.58
CA HIS A 31 18.61 -7.35 16.44
C HIS A 31 20.06 -7.04 16.88
N PRO A 32 21.03 -7.95 16.64
CA PRO A 32 22.35 -7.88 17.27
C PRO A 32 23.19 -6.67 16.85
N TYR A 33 22.96 -6.13 15.66
CA TYR A 33 23.76 -5.01 15.13
C TYR A 33 23.06 -3.65 15.27
N THR A 34 21.73 -3.61 15.12
CA THR A 34 20.98 -2.34 15.09
C THR A 34 20.30 -2.04 16.42
N GLY A 35 20.18 -3.03 17.31
CA GLY A 35 19.42 -2.89 18.56
C GLY A 35 17.91 -2.76 18.33
N ALA A 36 17.40 -3.05 17.12
CA ALA A 36 15.98 -3.03 16.84
C ALA A 36 15.24 -4.03 17.75
N ALA A 37 14.10 -3.61 18.30
CA ALA A 37 13.27 -4.44 19.15
C ALA A 37 12.75 -5.68 18.39
N PRO A 38 12.39 -6.78 19.09
CA PRO A 38 11.72 -7.91 18.44
C PRO A 38 10.32 -7.53 17.94
N GLY A 39 9.83 -8.26 16.97
CA GLY A 39 8.48 -8.11 16.43
C GLY A 39 8.39 -7.68 14.96
N GLY A 40 9.45 -7.08 14.39
CA GLY A 40 9.50 -6.67 13.00
C GLY A 40 9.93 -7.79 12.03
N TRP A 41 9.86 -7.47 10.73
CA TRP A 41 10.36 -8.27 9.62
C TRP A 41 11.35 -7.47 8.78
N ALA A 42 12.27 -8.16 8.13
CA ALA A 42 13.25 -7.61 7.22
C ALA A 42 12.95 -8.01 5.76
N TRP A 43 13.57 -7.29 4.83
CA TRP A 43 13.45 -7.54 3.38
C TRP A 43 14.03 -8.87 2.89
N THR A 44 14.73 -9.59 3.75
CA THR A 44 15.38 -10.86 3.42
C THR A 44 15.49 -11.76 4.65
N ASP A 45 15.48 -13.07 4.44
CA ASP A 45 15.79 -14.11 5.40
C ASP A 45 17.29 -14.43 5.49
N LEU A 46 18.11 -13.76 4.66
CA LEU A 46 19.57 -13.94 4.66
C LEU A 46 20.24 -13.16 5.81
N PRO A 47 21.45 -13.58 6.23
CA PRO A 47 22.23 -12.84 7.20
C PRO A 47 22.47 -11.39 6.77
N GLY A 48 22.18 -10.45 7.66
CA GLY A 48 22.29 -9.01 7.40
C GLY A 48 20.96 -8.31 7.14
N GLY A 49 19.85 -9.05 7.07
CA GLY A 49 18.51 -8.44 7.08
C GLY A 49 18.30 -7.62 8.36
N VAL A 50 17.69 -6.45 8.24
CA VAL A 50 17.36 -5.54 9.35
C VAL A 50 15.86 -5.31 9.34
N PRO A 51 15.16 -5.46 10.48
CA PRO A 51 13.73 -5.15 10.53
C PRO A 51 13.46 -3.73 10.06
N ASP A 52 12.50 -3.58 9.18
CA ASP A 52 12.07 -2.28 8.66
C ASP A 52 10.55 -2.12 8.65
N ALA A 53 10.09 -0.89 8.48
CA ALA A 53 8.70 -0.57 8.63
C ALA A 53 7.85 -0.96 7.40
N ASP A 54 8.45 -1.03 6.19
CA ASP A 54 7.73 -1.42 4.99
C ASP A 54 7.46 -2.92 4.99
N ASP A 55 8.49 -3.74 5.21
CA ASP A 55 8.37 -5.20 5.27
C ASP A 55 7.55 -5.65 6.49
N THR A 56 7.71 -4.98 7.63
CA THR A 56 6.87 -5.26 8.82
C THR A 56 5.40 -4.99 8.53
N SER A 57 5.06 -3.87 7.89
CA SER A 57 3.69 -3.55 7.50
C SER A 57 3.14 -4.55 6.49
N GLY A 58 3.96 -4.93 5.50
CA GLY A 58 3.63 -5.94 4.49
C GLY A 58 3.35 -7.31 5.10
N ALA A 59 4.21 -7.77 6.02
CA ALA A 59 4.03 -9.06 6.71
C ALA A 59 2.76 -9.08 7.57
N VAL A 60 2.46 -8.00 8.30
CA VAL A 60 1.22 -7.86 9.08
C VAL A 60 -0.01 -7.96 8.19
N LEU A 61 -0.01 -7.29 7.02
CA LEU A 61 -1.09 -7.35 6.03
C LEU A 61 -1.20 -8.76 5.42
N ALA A 62 -0.08 -9.39 5.07
CA ALA A 62 -0.07 -10.72 4.49
C ALA A 62 -0.64 -11.76 5.46
N LEU A 63 -0.20 -11.74 6.72
CA LEU A 63 -0.72 -12.64 7.76
C LEU A 63 -2.23 -12.45 8.02
N TRP A 64 -2.74 -11.23 7.87
CA TRP A 64 -4.19 -10.99 7.93
C TRP A 64 -4.96 -11.69 6.81
N HIS A 65 -4.45 -11.63 5.59
CA HIS A 65 -5.09 -12.27 4.45
C HIS A 65 -4.95 -13.80 4.45
N LEU A 66 -3.91 -14.33 5.10
CA LEU A 66 -3.67 -15.76 5.27
C LEU A 66 -4.40 -16.35 6.49
N ASP A 67 -5.06 -15.52 7.31
CA ASP A 67 -5.74 -15.95 8.52
C ASP A 67 -7.21 -16.31 8.23
N GLU A 68 -7.53 -17.58 8.27
CA GLU A 68 -8.89 -18.07 8.06
C GLU A 68 -9.78 -17.84 9.29
N ASP A 69 -9.20 -17.96 10.47
CA ASP A 69 -9.89 -17.79 11.76
C ASP A 69 -9.62 -16.39 12.33
N ARG A 70 -10.09 -15.38 11.61
CA ARG A 70 -9.89 -13.95 11.95
C ARG A 70 -10.40 -13.57 13.34
N GLY A 71 -11.23 -14.40 13.96
CA GLY A 71 -11.83 -14.16 15.28
C GLY A 71 -11.04 -14.73 16.46
N SER A 72 -10.08 -15.64 16.23
CA SER A 72 -9.32 -16.26 17.30
C SER A 72 -8.22 -15.34 17.85
N SER A 73 -8.44 -14.81 19.05
CA SER A 73 -7.45 -13.95 19.72
C SER A 73 -6.18 -14.68 20.18
N LEU A 74 -6.15 -16.00 20.11
CA LEU A 74 -5.10 -16.88 20.64
C LEU A 74 -4.20 -17.49 19.57
N ASN A 75 -4.54 -17.34 18.29
CA ASN A 75 -3.74 -17.94 17.22
C ASN A 75 -2.37 -17.26 17.05
N ALA A 76 -1.43 -17.97 16.42
CA ALA A 76 -0.07 -17.47 16.18
C ALA A 76 -0.06 -16.21 15.29
N ASN A 77 -0.94 -16.15 14.29
CA ASN A 77 -1.06 -15.01 13.39
C ASN A 77 -1.43 -13.72 14.13
N MET A 78 -2.41 -13.79 15.04
CA MET A 78 -2.81 -12.63 15.83
C MET A 78 -1.68 -12.12 16.71
N ARG A 79 -0.93 -13.03 17.36
CA ARG A 79 0.22 -12.64 18.19
C ARG A 79 1.31 -12.01 17.36
N ALA A 80 1.65 -12.58 16.20
CA ALA A 80 2.66 -12.06 15.31
C ALA A 80 2.28 -10.67 14.75
N ARG A 81 1.04 -10.50 14.29
CA ARG A 81 0.53 -9.21 13.82
C ARG A 81 0.57 -8.13 14.91
N ARG A 82 0.20 -8.48 16.15
CA ARG A 82 0.30 -7.56 17.29
C ARG A 82 1.74 -7.18 17.60
N ALA A 83 2.66 -8.14 17.60
CA ALA A 83 4.09 -7.86 17.82
C ALA A 83 4.66 -6.96 16.72
N GLY A 84 4.32 -7.19 15.46
CA GLY A 84 4.71 -6.30 14.34
C GLY A 84 4.15 -4.90 14.49
N PHE A 85 2.91 -4.79 14.88
CA PHE A 85 2.28 -3.50 15.14
C PHE A 85 2.95 -2.76 16.32
N GLU A 86 3.25 -3.43 17.42
CA GLU A 86 3.98 -2.83 18.53
C GLU A 86 5.40 -2.41 18.10
N TRP A 87 6.05 -3.19 17.23
CA TRP A 87 7.33 -2.80 16.64
C TRP A 87 7.21 -1.50 15.84
N LEU A 88 6.20 -1.34 14.97
CA LEU A 88 5.94 -0.10 14.24
C LEU A 88 5.75 1.10 15.18
N ARG A 89 5.11 0.89 16.33
CA ARG A 89 4.98 1.94 17.35
C ARG A 89 6.33 2.35 17.97
N THR A 90 7.26 1.42 18.09
CA THR A 90 8.60 1.74 18.67
C THR A 90 9.40 2.66 17.76
N VAL A 91 9.19 2.58 16.43
CA VAL A 91 9.92 3.40 15.45
C VAL A 91 9.19 4.71 15.09
N GLU A 92 7.93 4.90 15.51
CA GLU A 92 7.19 6.14 15.27
C GLU A 92 7.98 7.38 15.73
N ASN A 93 8.16 8.34 14.83
CA ASN A 93 8.82 9.60 15.12
C ASN A 93 7.91 10.57 15.91
N ARG A 94 8.49 11.67 16.40
CA ARG A 94 7.74 12.69 17.17
C ARG A 94 6.67 13.40 16.35
N ASP A 95 6.87 13.50 15.04
CA ASP A 95 5.92 14.07 14.08
C ASP A 95 4.77 13.13 13.71
N LYS A 96 4.74 11.92 14.28
CA LYS A 96 3.75 10.86 14.05
C LYS A 96 3.91 10.10 12.74
N GLY A 97 4.90 10.42 11.95
CA GLY A 97 5.27 9.65 10.76
C GLY A 97 6.15 8.46 11.11
N ILE A 98 6.23 7.52 10.19
CA ILE A 98 7.01 6.29 10.33
C ILE A 98 8.26 6.39 9.44
N PRO A 99 9.46 6.20 10.00
CA PRO A 99 10.71 6.05 9.27
C PRO A 99 10.89 4.60 8.80
N THR A 100 11.96 4.33 8.06
CA THR A 100 12.22 3.00 7.52
C THR A 100 12.70 2.01 8.58
N PHE A 101 13.80 2.31 9.29
CA PHE A 101 14.47 1.34 10.15
C PHE A 101 14.44 1.67 11.64
N CYS A 102 14.48 2.95 11.99
CA CYS A 102 14.65 3.36 13.37
C CYS A 102 14.10 4.76 13.61
N ARG A 103 13.81 5.03 14.86
CA ARG A 103 13.41 6.36 15.31
C ARG A 103 14.52 7.38 15.01
N GLY A 104 14.14 8.46 14.33
CA GLY A 104 15.08 9.27 13.62
C GLY A 104 15.84 10.31 14.42
N TRP A 105 17.04 10.54 13.96
CA TRP A 105 17.83 11.73 14.25
C TRP A 105 17.54 12.84 13.24
N GLY A 106 16.77 12.54 12.19
CA GLY A 106 16.42 13.47 11.13
C GLY A 106 17.57 13.79 10.18
N LYS A 107 18.67 13.06 10.27
CA LYS A 107 19.89 13.34 9.50
C LYS A 107 20.06 12.43 8.29
N LEU A 108 19.66 11.17 8.41
CA LEU A 108 19.76 10.19 7.34
C LEU A 108 18.39 10.03 6.65
N PRO A 109 18.35 9.68 5.36
CA PRO A 109 17.08 9.48 4.66
C PRO A 109 16.17 8.46 5.34
N PHE A 110 16.72 7.34 5.79
CA PHE A 110 15.96 6.23 6.36
C PHE A 110 15.54 6.40 7.83
N ASP A 111 15.93 7.49 8.50
CA ASP A 111 15.46 7.85 9.84
C ASP A 111 14.37 8.93 9.81
N ARG A 112 14.05 9.47 8.63
CA ARG A 112 13.00 10.47 8.44
C ARG A 112 11.65 9.80 8.27
N SER A 113 10.62 10.45 8.76
CA SER A 113 9.24 10.09 8.47
C SER A 113 8.94 10.24 6.98
N THR A 114 8.29 9.24 6.39
CA THR A 114 7.95 9.22 4.97
C THR A 114 6.47 9.01 4.76
N ASP A 115 5.92 9.56 3.68
CA ASP A 115 4.49 9.54 3.44
C ASP A 115 4.01 8.12 3.05
N ASP A 116 4.75 7.43 2.21
CA ASP A 116 4.47 6.09 1.70
C ASP A 116 4.58 5.01 2.81
N ILE A 117 5.66 5.01 3.60
CA ILE A 117 5.82 4.05 4.71
C ILE A 117 4.81 4.32 5.82
N THR A 118 4.57 5.59 6.16
CA THR A 118 3.51 5.94 7.11
C THR A 118 2.14 5.45 6.65
N ALA A 119 1.81 5.60 5.37
CA ALA A 119 0.58 5.09 4.79
C ALA A 119 0.51 3.55 4.85
N HIS A 120 1.63 2.85 4.61
CA HIS A 120 1.68 1.39 4.71
C HIS A 120 1.46 0.92 6.14
N ALA A 121 2.14 1.53 7.12
CA ALA A 121 1.96 1.25 8.54
C ALA A 121 0.52 1.54 9.02
N GLU A 122 -0.09 2.63 8.55
CA GLU A 122 -1.49 2.95 8.82
C GLU A 122 -2.44 1.87 8.29
N ARG A 123 -2.19 1.30 7.11
CA ARG A 123 -2.96 0.16 6.59
C ARG A 123 -2.81 -1.08 7.48
N ALA A 124 -1.59 -1.38 7.92
CA ALA A 124 -1.34 -2.50 8.82
C ALA A 124 -2.00 -2.31 10.20
N ALA A 125 -1.98 -1.09 10.73
CA ALA A 125 -2.63 -0.75 11.99
C ALA A 125 -4.13 -1.05 11.98
N ARG A 126 -4.80 -0.79 10.86
CA ARG A 126 -6.26 -0.93 10.71
C ARG A 126 -6.76 -2.36 10.87
N ILE A 127 -5.95 -3.34 10.50
CA ILE A 127 -6.34 -4.75 10.60
C ILE A 127 -6.02 -5.36 11.98
N VAL A 128 -5.15 -4.72 12.76
CA VAL A 128 -4.82 -5.18 14.12
C VAL A 128 -5.80 -4.63 15.14
N VAL A 129 -6.46 -3.52 14.84
CA VAL A 129 -7.42 -2.85 15.72
C VAL A 129 -8.81 -3.42 15.52
N PRO A 130 -9.50 -3.85 16.59
CA PRO A 130 -10.89 -4.27 16.48
C PRO A 130 -11.79 -3.15 15.95
N PRO A 131 -12.85 -3.47 15.20
CA PRO A 131 -13.86 -2.49 14.81
C PRO A 131 -14.39 -1.72 16.03
N GLY A 132 -14.38 -0.38 15.95
CA GLY A 132 -14.76 0.50 17.06
C GLY A 132 -13.67 0.75 18.12
N GLY A 133 -12.50 0.14 17.97
CA GLY A 133 -11.32 0.44 18.77
C GLY A 133 -10.77 1.84 18.46
N ARG A 134 -10.12 2.48 19.46
CA ARG A 134 -9.39 3.71 19.23
C ARG A 134 -8.24 3.45 18.24
N ARG A 135 -7.98 4.40 17.33
CA ARG A 135 -6.78 4.39 16.46
C ARG A 135 -5.54 4.21 17.36
N PRO A 136 -4.80 3.14 17.22
CA PRO A 136 -3.79 2.77 18.23
C PRO A 136 -2.40 3.31 17.95
N LEU A 137 -2.13 3.66 16.69
CA LEU A 137 -0.97 4.48 16.33
C LEU A 137 -1.31 5.93 16.60
N GLY A 138 -0.32 6.77 16.84
CA GLY A 138 -0.51 8.21 16.97
C GLY A 138 -1.30 8.78 15.78
N ASP A 139 -1.46 10.05 15.72
CA ASP A 139 -2.25 10.69 14.66
C ASP A 139 -1.51 10.68 13.30
N GLN A 140 -1.23 9.45 12.79
CA GLN A 140 -0.57 9.24 11.49
C GLN A 140 -1.40 9.78 10.34
N THR A 141 -2.72 9.71 10.45
CA THR A 141 -3.60 10.35 9.49
C THR A 141 -3.36 11.85 9.45
N SER A 142 -3.28 12.54 10.59
CA SER A 142 -2.95 13.97 10.62
C SER A 142 -1.56 14.25 10.04
N PHE A 143 -0.56 13.40 10.29
CA PHE A 143 0.74 13.51 9.62
C PHE A 143 0.58 13.50 8.10
N LEU A 144 -0.14 12.54 7.54
CA LEU A 144 -0.37 12.43 6.10
C LEU A 144 -1.15 13.63 5.55
N LEU A 145 -2.20 14.08 6.26
CA LEU A 145 -3.00 15.24 5.83
C LEU A 145 -2.17 16.53 5.78
N MET A 146 -1.32 16.77 6.77
CA MET A 146 -0.45 17.96 6.83
C MET A 146 0.63 17.98 5.74
N ARG A 147 1.03 16.81 5.24
CA ARG A 147 2.07 16.67 4.23
C ARG A 147 1.55 16.66 2.79
N GLN A 148 0.23 16.62 2.61
CA GLN A 148 -0.34 16.72 1.28
C GLN A 148 0.01 18.06 0.63
N SER A 149 0.56 18.02 -0.58
CA SER A 149 0.85 19.23 -1.34
C SER A 149 -0.41 20.02 -1.64
N VAL A 150 -0.26 21.31 -1.98
CA VAL A 150 -1.39 22.13 -2.40
C VAL A 150 -2.05 21.61 -3.68
N GLN A 151 -1.30 20.89 -4.52
CA GLN A 151 -1.80 20.24 -5.74
C GLN A 151 -2.52 18.92 -5.44
N GLY A 152 -2.38 18.34 -4.25
CA GLY A 152 -3.08 17.11 -3.83
C GLY A 152 -2.24 15.84 -3.79
N HIS A 153 -0.97 15.88 -4.16
CA HIS A 153 -0.08 14.72 -4.17
C HIS A 153 0.76 14.61 -2.89
N TRP A 154 1.44 13.44 -2.74
CA TRP A 154 2.50 13.19 -1.77
C TRP A 154 3.77 12.72 -2.46
N GLN A 155 4.90 12.98 -1.82
CA GLN A 155 6.22 12.61 -2.30
C GLN A 155 6.77 11.44 -1.46
N PRO A 156 7.04 10.27 -2.07
CA PRO A 156 7.68 9.18 -1.36
C PRO A 156 9.15 9.48 -1.09
N LEU A 157 9.77 8.72 -0.19
CA LEU A 157 11.21 8.83 0.04
C LEU A 157 12.00 7.86 -0.83
N TRP A 158 11.56 6.59 -0.90
CA TRP A 158 12.38 5.52 -1.46
C TRP A 158 12.21 5.37 -2.97
N PHE A 159 10.98 5.36 -3.44
CA PHE A 159 10.66 5.00 -4.82
C PHE A 159 10.65 6.22 -5.72
N GLY A 160 11.71 6.35 -6.51
CA GLY A 160 11.85 7.39 -7.51
C GLY A 160 11.41 6.94 -8.91
N ASN A 161 11.42 7.89 -9.85
CA ASN A 161 11.27 7.64 -11.27
C ASN A 161 12.30 8.49 -12.04
N GLN A 162 13.22 7.86 -12.76
CA GLN A 162 14.34 8.51 -13.43
C GLN A 162 13.93 9.44 -14.60
N HIS A 163 12.65 9.42 -14.99
CA HIS A 163 12.11 10.25 -16.07
C HIS A 163 11.40 11.50 -15.56
N THR A 164 11.36 11.71 -14.23
CA THR A 164 10.75 12.88 -13.63
C THR A 164 11.79 13.90 -13.17
N ALA A 165 11.37 15.15 -13.01
CA ALA A 165 12.21 16.15 -12.37
C ALA A 165 12.56 15.70 -10.94
N ASP A 166 13.83 15.89 -10.56
CA ASP A 166 14.38 15.48 -9.26
C ASP A 166 14.24 13.98 -8.95
N ASP A 167 14.01 13.15 -9.96
CA ASP A 167 13.83 11.70 -9.85
C ASP A 167 12.68 11.27 -8.93
N VAL A 168 11.70 12.13 -8.64
CA VAL A 168 10.61 11.88 -7.68
C VAL A 168 9.45 11.12 -8.32
N ASN A 169 8.86 10.16 -7.60
CA ASN A 169 7.70 9.40 -8.04
C ASN A 169 6.42 9.83 -7.29
N LEU A 170 5.79 10.90 -7.76
CA LEU A 170 4.59 11.46 -7.13
C LEU A 170 3.38 10.53 -7.28
N THR A 171 3.28 9.81 -8.39
CA THR A 171 2.21 8.83 -8.62
C THR A 171 2.27 7.71 -7.59
N TYR A 172 3.47 7.17 -7.32
CA TYR A 172 3.68 6.17 -6.28
C TYR A 172 3.23 6.69 -4.91
N GLY A 173 3.79 7.81 -4.45
CA GLY A 173 3.48 8.37 -3.14
C GLY A 173 2.00 8.68 -2.96
N THR A 174 1.38 9.31 -3.96
CA THR A 174 -0.05 9.66 -3.92
C THR A 174 -0.94 8.42 -3.89
N SER A 175 -0.65 7.42 -4.71
CA SER A 175 -1.42 6.18 -4.75
C SER A 175 -1.35 5.42 -3.42
N ARG A 176 -0.15 5.31 -2.82
CA ARG A 176 0.02 4.62 -1.53
C ARG A 176 -0.73 5.31 -0.40
N VAL A 177 -0.67 6.64 -0.33
CA VAL A 177 -1.39 7.40 0.70
C VAL A 177 -2.91 7.37 0.47
N LEU A 178 -3.38 7.55 -0.77
CA LEU A 178 -4.82 7.48 -1.07
C LEU A 178 -5.40 6.11 -0.71
N LEU A 179 -4.71 5.01 -1.03
CA LEU A 179 -5.08 3.66 -0.58
C LEU A 179 -5.22 3.56 0.93
N ALA A 180 -4.29 4.15 1.68
CA ALA A 180 -4.36 4.16 3.14
C ALA A 180 -5.56 4.96 3.65
N LEU A 181 -5.80 6.14 3.13
CA LEU A 181 -6.95 6.96 3.51
C LEU A 181 -8.30 6.30 3.17
N CYS A 182 -8.36 5.46 2.14
CA CYS A 182 -9.56 4.74 1.74
C CYS A 182 -9.77 3.40 2.47
N ALA A 183 -8.75 2.86 3.13
CA ALA A 183 -8.83 1.52 3.71
C ALA A 183 -9.78 1.40 4.92
N TRP A 184 -10.21 2.48 5.58
CA TRP A 184 -11.20 2.43 6.67
C TRP A 184 -12.63 2.18 6.19
N GLY A 185 -12.87 2.24 4.90
CA GLY A 185 -14.19 2.03 4.31
C GLY A 185 -15.23 3.08 4.74
N PRO A 186 -16.46 3.01 4.21
CA PRO A 186 -17.50 4.00 4.47
C PRO A 186 -18.11 3.91 5.88
N ARG A 187 -17.81 2.87 6.65
CA ARG A 187 -18.40 2.64 7.99
C ARG A 187 -17.69 3.37 9.13
N VAL A 188 -16.52 3.94 8.88
CA VAL A 188 -15.79 4.73 9.87
C VAL A 188 -16.03 6.19 9.59
N MET A 189 -16.49 6.94 10.60
CA MET A 189 -16.64 8.39 10.48
C MET A 189 -15.29 9.01 10.08
N THR A 190 -15.25 9.53 8.88
CA THR A 190 -14.11 10.28 8.37
C THR A 190 -14.32 11.76 8.66
N THR A 191 -13.24 12.48 8.87
CA THR A 191 -13.31 13.93 9.02
C THR A 191 -13.50 14.60 7.66
N THR A 192 -14.08 15.81 7.64
CA THR A 192 -14.16 16.63 6.43
C THR A 192 -12.79 16.78 5.76
N SER A 193 -11.72 16.93 6.55
CA SER A 193 -10.35 17.07 6.06
C SER A 193 -9.85 15.81 5.36
N GLU A 194 -10.20 14.61 5.85
CA GLU A 194 -9.86 13.34 5.18
C GLU A 194 -10.58 13.22 3.84
N ASP A 195 -11.86 13.59 3.77
CA ASP A 195 -12.66 13.56 2.54
C ASP A 195 -12.12 14.53 1.49
N GLU A 196 -11.78 15.73 1.91
CA GLU A 196 -11.17 16.74 1.02
C GLU A 196 -9.79 16.29 0.53
N SER A 197 -9.00 15.67 1.40
CA SER A 197 -7.69 15.13 1.06
C SER A 197 -7.80 14.02 0.01
N ARG A 198 -8.74 13.07 0.18
CA ARG A 198 -9.03 12.03 -0.80
C ARG A 198 -9.48 12.60 -2.16
N LYS A 199 -10.35 13.59 -2.14
CA LYS A 199 -10.81 14.27 -3.38
C LYS A 199 -9.66 14.95 -4.12
N ARG A 200 -8.80 15.69 -3.41
CA ARG A 200 -7.64 16.35 -4.02
C ARG A 200 -6.66 15.31 -4.59
N ALA A 201 -6.37 14.23 -3.87
CA ALA A 201 -5.51 13.17 -4.35
C ALA A 201 -6.06 12.47 -5.60
N SER A 202 -7.36 12.15 -5.60
CA SER A 202 -8.04 11.56 -6.75
C SER A 202 -8.01 12.50 -7.95
N SER A 203 -8.28 13.79 -7.74
CA SER A 203 -8.24 14.80 -8.80
C SER A 203 -6.83 14.94 -9.38
N TRP A 204 -5.81 14.89 -8.53
CA TRP A 204 -4.42 14.93 -8.99
C TRP A 204 -4.07 13.69 -9.83
N LEU A 205 -4.42 12.48 -9.38
CA LEU A 205 -4.18 11.26 -10.15
C LEU A 205 -4.91 11.27 -11.50
N VAL A 206 -6.16 11.74 -11.54
CA VAL A 206 -6.91 11.90 -12.81
C VAL A 206 -6.19 12.88 -13.75
N ALA A 207 -5.71 14.00 -13.23
CA ALA A 207 -4.98 15.00 -14.00
C ALA A 207 -3.58 14.54 -14.44
N ALA A 208 -2.95 13.65 -13.69
CA ALA A 208 -1.63 13.09 -14.00
C ALA A 208 -1.68 11.93 -15.02
N GLN A 209 -2.87 11.47 -15.43
CA GLN A 209 -3.01 10.43 -16.45
C GLN A 209 -2.46 10.91 -17.79
N GLN A 210 -1.57 10.14 -18.39
CA GLN A 210 -0.98 10.46 -19.69
C GLN A 210 -2.01 10.30 -20.82
N ARG A 211 -1.69 10.88 -21.99
CA ARG A 211 -2.58 10.83 -23.18
C ARG A 211 -2.82 9.41 -23.69
N ASP A 212 -1.88 8.50 -23.43
CA ASP A 212 -2.00 7.08 -23.79
C ASP A 212 -2.93 6.30 -22.85
N GLY A 213 -3.35 6.89 -21.73
CA GLY A 213 -4.22 6.28 -20.73
C GLY A 213 -3.50 5.64 -19.54
N GLY A 214 -2.17 5.57 -19.55
CA GLY A 214 -1.34 5.11 -18.43
C GLY A 214 -0.92 6.22 -17.49
N TRP A 215 -0.05 5.90 -16.55
CA TRP A 215 0.63 6.83 -15.65
C TRP A 215 2.11 6.55 -15.61
N GLY A 216 2.91 7.59 -15.51
CA GLY A 216 4.31 7.53 -15.12
C GLY A 216 4.53 8.10 -13.71
N GLY A 217 5.77 8.39 -13.32
CA GLY A 217 6.12 8.89 -11.99
C GLY A 217 5.52 10.24 -11.64
N ALA A 218 5.24 11.07 -12.65
CA ALA A 218 4.56 12.35 -12.56
C ALA A 218 3.99 12.75 -13.94
N LEU A 219 3.38 13.94 -14.03
CA LEU A 219 2.93 14.51 -15.29
C LEU A 219 4.13 14.59 -16.27
N ASP A 220 3.87 14.32 -17.54
CA ASP A 220 4.87 14.35 -18.64
C ASP A 220 6.02 13.31 -18.54
N SER A 221 5.92 12.32 -17.67
CA SER A 221 6.84 11.17 -17.66
C SER A 221 6.25 9.98 -18.42
N PRO A 222 7.07 9.08 -19.02
CA PRO A 222 6.56 7.90 -19.72
C PRO A 222 5.71 7.03 -18.80
N SER A 223 4.63 6.49 -19.34
CA SER A 223 3.78 5.53 -18.62
C SER A 223 4.51 4.23 -18.34
N SER A 224 4.28 3.64 -17.17
CA SER A 224 4.78 2.31 -16.79
C SER A 224 3.65 1.44 -16.26
N ILE A 225 3.88 0.13 -16.20
CA ILE A 225 2.90 -0.82 -15.65
C ILE A 225 2.73 -0.56 -14.15
N GLU A 226 3.82 -0.31 -13.44
CA GLU A 226 3.82 -0.11 -12.00
C GLU A 226 3.01 1.11 -11.59
N GLU A 227 3.31 2.28 -12.13
CA GLU A 227 2.60 3.52 -11.79
C GLU A 227 1.15 3.47 -12.27
N SER A 228 0.89 2.91 -13.46
CA SER A 228 -0.47 2.78 -13.98
C SER A 228 -1.33 1.88 -13.10
N ALA A 229 -0.80 0.75 -12.67
CA ALA A 229 -1.50 -0.17 -11.77
C ALA A 229 -1.77 0.46 -10.40
N LEU A 230 -0.78 1.13 -9.82
CA LEU A 230 -0.94 1.83 -8.53
C LEU A 230 -1.99 2.93 -8.60
N ALA A 231 -2.00 3.73 -9.67
CA ALA A 231 -2.99 4.78 -9.85
C ALA A 231 -4.41 4.21 -10.03
N VAL A 232 -4.57 3.16 -10.84
CA VAL A 232 -5.85 2.46 -11.02
C VAL A 232 -6.35 1.90 -9.70
N GLU A 233 -5.51 1.20 -8.94
CA GLU A 233 -5.89 0.63 -7.63
C GLU A 233 -6.35 1.72 -6.65
N ALA A 234 -5.61 2.83 -6.58
CA ALA A 234 -5.92 3.93 -5.68
C ALA A 234 -7.21 4.66 -6.04
N LEU A 235 -7.43 4.94 -7.34
CA LEU A 235 -8.67 5.55 -7.83
C LEU A 235 -9.88 4.62 -7.61
N ALA A 236 -9.73 3.33 -7.86
CA ALA A 236 -10.76 2.33 -7.60
C ALA A 236 -11.12 2.25 -6.10
N ALA A 237 -10.12 2.34 -5.21
CA ALA A 237 -10.37 2.43 -3.77
C ALA A 237 -11.12 3.72 -3.40
N ALA A 238 -10.79 4.83 -4.01
CA ALA A 238 -11.47 6.11 -3.77
C ALA A 238 -12.93 6.10 -4.24
N LEU A 239 -13.24 5.44 -5.37
CA LEU A 239 -14.62 5.28 -5.85
C LEU A 239 -15.50 4.54 -4.85
N SER A 240 -14.98 3.49 -4.21
CA SER A 240 -15.75 2.71 -3.23
C SER A 240 -16.12 3.51 -1.97
N VAL A 241 -15.46 4.63 -1.72
CA VAL A 241 -15.64 5.43 -0.49
C VAL A 241 -16.26 6.81 -0.76
N ALA A 242 -15.78 7.53 -1.76
CA ALA A 242 -16.06 8.96 -1.97
C ALA A 242 -16.62 9.32 -3.36
N LYS A 243 -16.71 8.36 -4.28
CA LYS A 243 -17.18 8.51 -5.68
C LYS A 243 -16.69 9.82 -6.35
N PRO A 244 -15.37 10.02 -6.48
CA PRO A 244 -14.82 11.23 -7.07
C PRO A 244 -15.21 11.34 -8.54
N GLN A 245 -15.67 12.52 -8.96
CA GLN A 245 -16.05 12.80 -10.34
C GLN A 245 -14.86 12.56 -11.30
N ALA A 246 -15.12 12.03 -12.48
CA ALA A 246 -14.15 11.70 -13.53
C ALA A 246 -13.16 10.53 -13.23
N ALA A 247 -13.18 9.92 -12.04
CA ALA A 247 -12.32 8.77 -11.74
C ALA A 247 -12.71 7.54 -12.59
N ASP A 248 -14.01 7.31 -12.83
CA ASP A 248 -14.51 6.20 -13.65
C ASP A 248 -13.84 6.16 -15.03
N GLY A 249 -13.86 7.27 -15.75
CA GLY A 249 -13.24 7.37 -17.06
C GLY A 249 -11.74 7.17 -17.06
N ALA A 250 -11.04 7.65 -15.99
CA ALA A 250 -9.61 7.46 -15.85
C ALA A 250 -9.27 5.99 -15.55
N ILE A 251 -10.04 5.34 -14.68
CA ILE A 251 -9.88 3.91 -14.38
C ILE A 251 -10.07 3.07 -15.64
N VAL A 252 -11.14 3.31 -16.40
CA VAL A 252 -11.43 2.57 -17.64
C VAL A 252 -10.25 2.67 -18.62
N ARG A 253 -9.75 3.89 -18.88
CA ARG A 253 -8.57 4.07 -19.75
C ARG A 253 -7.34 3.37 -19.21
N GLY A 254 -7.10 3.45 -17.89
CA GLY A 254 -5.96 2.80 -17.22
C GLY A 254 -6.01 1.29 -17.30
N VAL A 255 -7.18 0.70 -17.10
CA VAL A 255 -7.39 -0.76 -17.26
C VAL A 255 -7.14 -1.19 -18.71
N HIS A 256 -7.65 -0.47 -19.69
CA HIS A 256 -7.39 -0.75 -21.11
C HIS A 256 -5.88 -0.69 -21.40
N TRP A 257 -5.21 0.35 -20.91
CA TRP A 257 -3.77 0.52 -21.05
C TRP A 257 -3.00 -0.67 -20.43
N LEU A 258 -3.34 -1.06 -19.19
CA LEU A 258 -2.72 -2.21 -18.50
C LEU A 258 -2.94 -3.52 -19.29
N VAL A 259 -4.15 -3.80 -19.75
CA VAL A 259 -4.45 -5.01 -20.52
C VAL A 259 -3.62 -5.07 -21.81
N GLU A 260 -3.48 -3.94 -22.50
CA GLU A 260 -2.68 -3.85 -23.72
C GLU A 260 -1.18 -4.03 -23.42
N HIS A 261 -0.62 -3.28 -22.47
CA HIS A 261 0.82 -3.26 -22.19
C HIS A 261 1.34 -4.46 -21.41
N THR A 262 0.43 -5.24 -20.80
CA THR A 262 0.75 -6.56 -20.23
C THR A 262 0.51 -7.70 -21.22
N ALA A 263 0.22 -7.40 -22.50
CA ALA A 263 -0.18 -8.40 -23.49
C ALA A 263 -1.25 -9.36 -22.94
N ARG A 264 -2.30 -8.80 -22.34
CA ARG A 264 -3.40 -9.53 -21.65
C ARG A 264 -2.91 -10.45 -20.52
N GLY A 265 -1.95 -9.98 -19.74
CA GLY A 265 -1.42 -10.70 -18.57
C GLY A 265 -0.33 -11.72 -18.88
N THR A 266 0.28 -11.67 -20.06
CA THR A 266 1.35 -12.61 -20.45
C THR A 266 2.74 -11.99 -20.42
N SER A 267 2.86 -10.65 -20.32
CA SER A 267 4.13 -9.93 -20.34
C SER A 267 4.11 -8.77 -19.35
N PHE A 268 5.11 -8.70 -18.49
CA PHE A 268 5.22 -7.70 -17.44
C PHE A 268 6.64 -7.10 -17.41
N PRO A 269 7.00 -6.27 -18.40
CA PRO A 269 8.30 -5.60 -18.40
C PRO A 269 8.38 -4.63 -17.20
N PRO A 270 9.38 -4.81 -16.31
CA PRO A 270 9.53 -3.93 -15.15
C PRO A 270 10.14 -2.59 -15.56
N SER A 271 9.73 -1.53 -14.88
CA SER A 271 10.34 -0.20 -14.98
C SER A 271 11.48 -0.03 -13.98
N PRO A 272 12.44 0.87 -14.25
CA PRO A 272 13.45 1.22 -13.26
C PRO A 272 12.79 1.85 -12.04
N ILE A 273 13.08 1.29 -10.88
CA ILE A 273 12.66 1.79 -9.58
C ILE A 273 13.88 1.90 -8.68
N GLY A 274 13.85 2.69 -7.63
CA GLY A 274 14.97 2.71 -6.72
C GLY A 274 15.04 3.92 -5.82
N PHE A 275 16.17 4.02 -5.17
CA PHE A 275 16.45 5.05 -4.18
C PHE A 275 16.91 6.31 -4.89
N TYR A 276 15.98 7.15 -5.31
CA TYR A 276 16.30 8.35 -6.08
C TYR A 276 17.27 9.31 -5.35
N PHE A 277 17.22 9.39 -4.03
CA PHE A 277 18.15 10.18 -3.25
C PHE A 277 19.60 9.65 -3.31
N ALA A 278 19.81 8.36 -3.64
CA ALA A 278 21.12 7.74 -3.84
C ALA A 278 21.41 7.49 -5.31
N LYS A 279 20.48 7.81 -6.22
CA LYS A 279 20.54 7.51 -7.66
C LYS A 279 20.86 6.03 -7.94
N LEU A 280 20.31 5.15 -7.10
CA LEU A 280 20.47 3.71 -7.20
C LEU A 280 19.21 3.10 -7.81
N TRP A 281 19.29 2.75 -9.10
CA TRP A 281 18.18 2.20 -9.87
C TRP A 281 18.31 0.69 -10.04
N TYR A 282 17.20 -0.03 -9.91
CA TYR A 282 17.13 -1.46 -10.13
C TYR A 282 15.78 -1.83 -10.75
N TYR A 283 15.62 -3.09 -11.15
CA TYR A 283 14.41 -3.63 -11.76
C TYR A 283 13.86 -4.73 -10.87
N GLU A 284 12.62 -4.59 -10.42
CA GLU A 284 11.93 -5.62 -9.63
C GLU A 284 10.86 -6.29 -10.50
N LYS A 285 11.11 -7.53 -10.91
CA LYS A 285 10.25 -8.27 -11.84
C LYS A 285 8.86 -8.57 -11.28
N LEU A 286 8.71 -8.64 -9.96
CA LEU A 286 7.43 -8.94 -9.33
C LEU A 286 6.51 -7.71 -9.22
N TYR A 287 7.05 -6.50 -9.18
CA TYR A 287 6.24 -5.29 -8.98
C TYR A 287 5.17 -5.08 -10.05
N PRO A 288 5.48 -5.12 -11.36
CA PRO A 288 4.45 -4.93 -12.37
C PRO A 288 3.37 -6.03 -12.31
N ILE A 289 3.71 -7.24 -11.86
CA ILE A 289 2.74 -8.34 -11.70
C ILE A 289 1.83 -8.08 -10.50
N ILE A 290 2.41 -7.88 -9.31
CA ILE A 290 1.63 -7.75 -8.06
C ILE A 290 0.76 -6.50 -8.05
N PHE A 291 1.25 -5.38 -8.61
CA PHE A 291 0.47 -4.15 -8.69
C PHE A 291 -0.67 -4.28 -9.70
N THR A 292 -0.43 -4.90 -10.86
CA THR A 292 -1.49 -5.13 -11.85
C THR A 292 -2.58 -6.04 -11.29
N VAL A 293 -2.22 -7.15 -10.62
CA VAL A 293 -3.19 -8.03 -9.99
C VAL A 293 -4.01 -7.29 -8.95
N ALA A 294 -3.37 -6.51 -8.08
CA ALA A 294 -4.08 -5.73 -7.05
C ALA A 294 -5.05 -4.71 -7.65
N ALA A 295 -4.64 -4.03 -8.72
CA ALA A 295 -5.49 -3.05 -9.42
C ALA A 295 -6.71 -3.70 -10.07
N LEU A 296 -6.49 -4.75 -10.86
CA LEU A 296 -7.58 -5.42 -11.59
C LEU A 296 -8.57 -6.11 -10.66
N GLU A 297 -8.11 -6.77 -9.59
CA GLU A 297 -8.98 -7.37 -8.57
C GLU A 297 -9.86 -6.32 -7.88
N ARG A 298 -9.29 -5.15 -7.59
CA ARG A 298 -10.07 -4.07 -6.98
C ARG A 298 -11.12 -3.50 -7.94
N VAL A 299 -10.79 -3.35 -9.22
CA VAL A 299 -11.75 -2.89 -10.23
C VAL A 299 -12.84 -3.94 -10.43
N ALA A 300 -12.50 -5.22 -10.51
CA ALA A 300 -13.48 -6.30 -10.61
C ALA A 300 -14.46 -6.30 -9.44
N ALA A 301 -13.97 -6.13 -8.21
CA ALA A 301 -14.81 -6.03 -7.02
C ALA A 301 -15.77 -4.82 -7.05
N LEU A 302 -15.36 -3.69 -7.63
CA LEU A 302 -16.25 -2.54 -7.84
C LEU A 302 -17.37 -2.88 -8.82
N MET A 303 -17.03 -3.51 -9.94
CA MET A 303 -18.03 -3.90 -10.97
C MET A 303 -19.04 -4.89 -10.41
N GLU A 304 -18.61 -5.84 -9.58
CA GLU A 304 -19.49 -6.79 -8.90
C GLU A 304 -20.44 -6.10 -7.91
N SER A 305 -19.99 -5.05 -7.22
CA SER A 305 -20.81 -4.31 -6.25
C SER A 305 -21.87 -3.40 -6.91
N ASP A 306 -21.63 -2.95 -8.12
CA ASP A 306 -22.54 -2.10 -8.90
C ASP A 306 -23.51 -2.91 -9.80
N ALA A 307 -23.34 -4.24 -9.89
CA ALA A 307 -24.26 -5.10 -10.62
C ALA A 307 -25.62 -5.12 -9.91
N PRO A 308 -26.73 -4.90 -10.64
CA PRO A 308 -28.07 -4.98 -10.04
C PRO A 308 -28.29 -6.39 -9.49
N SER A 309 -28.71 -6.46 -8.20
CA SER A 309 -29.14 -7.73 -7.61
C SER A 309 -30.23 -8.35 -8.50
N GLU A 310 -30.01 -9.58 -8.98
CA GLU A 310 -31.06 -10.31 -9.69
C GLU A 310 -32.33 -10.34 -8.84
N PRO A 311 -33.49 -10.03 -9.42
CA PRO A 311 -34.74 -10.14 -8.68
C PRO A 311 -34.91 -11.60 -8.24
N HIS A 312 -35.07 -11.81 -6.92
CA HIS A 312 -35.47 -13.13 -6.41
C HIS A 312 -36.73 -13.58 -7.16
N PRO A 313 -36.74 -14.76 -7.76
CA PRO A 313 -37.98 -15.30 -8.31
C PRO A 313 -38.94 -15.46 -7.14
N GLU A 314 -40.01 -14.67 -7.16
CA GLU A 314 -41.14 -14.86 -6.28
C GLU A 314 -41.70 -16.28 -6.49
N GLY A 315 -41.49 -17.14 -5.53
CA GLY A 315 -42.07 -18.46 -5.44
C GLY A 315 -43.45 -18.43 -4.77
#